data_c4d804f6d068b44085bd0af92664cb67
#
_entry.id   c4d804f6d068b44085bd0af92664cb67
#
_cell.length_a   1.000
_cell.length_b   1.000
_cell.length_c   1.000
_cell.angle_alpha   90.00
_cell.angle_beta   90.00
_cell.angle_gamma   90.00
#
_symmetry.space_group_name_H-M   'P 1'
#
loop_
_entity.id
_entity.type
_entity.pdbx_description
1 polymer ?
#
loop_
_entity_poly.entity_id
_entity_poly.type
_entity_poly.pdbx_seq_one_letter_code
_entity_poly.pdbx_strand_id
1 'polypeptide(L)'
;MIKIGIYDRYLSTAGGGERYSCKMAEILSAAPGYEVELISDLYVDLNFVASRLNLDLNKVGLKIFPFLSEEYTKRITSAYDIFINTTYLSSLSGYGKRNLYLCYFPTPFNVDFKFVHRFLLLFFRLPAIWLYRLADKISRGFKDIEIVEGIYDIKRFLLMRGSWSSGTAVIDFHNPGKNIKIALKNPNATQIENMDCEVRLYEKSSKNLIFDHKLTLGKGEKKFIGIDIPDKLNSSLDFRMEIKSTDFIPSETAGLQQKAPALNDTRKLGAVIYNGRETGLFKRLIMKILGFVPLFLVTYPKDLKFLDTYNTIIAISEYSQKWIRKFWKKESTILFPPVDTENFQVLPKEKIILSAGRFFPEHHNKKQLELAKNFIELLKQNPDIMAGFTLYLVGGVENKKEHLDYIKEIEDLIRDYPIKIITNMQWEKLAELFSKALIFWHASGMGEDENRHPEKFEHFGITTVEAMASGCIPVVINKGGQVEIIQDGYNGFLFESWEQMNALTLKICAKPDDYANISQNALTSSKNFSSDIFRKQLISIIKEEN
;
A
#
# COMPACT_ATOMS: atom_id res chain seq x y z
N MET A 1 -23.85 13.71 8.47
CA MET A 1 -22.85 13.24 7.50
C MET A 1 -22.66 11.75 7.70
N ILE A 2 -22.52 11.00 6.62
CA ILE A 2 -22.21 9.55 6.65
C ILE A 2 -20.72 9.41 6.86
N LYS A 3 -20.31 8.70 7.90
CA LYS A 3 -18.90 8.47 8.23
C LYS A 3 -18.37 7.23 7.53
N ILE A 4 -17.34 7.39 6.68
CA ILE A 4 -16.74 6.33 5.88
C ILE A 4 -15.30 6.07 6.37
N GLY A 5 -14.99 4.82 6.71
CA GLY A 5 -13.63 4.39 7.03
C GLY A 5 -13.09 3.48 5.94
N ILE A 6 -11.94 3.82 5.35
CA ILE A 6 -11.26 3.03 4.31
C ILE A 6 -9.98 2.47 4.90
N TYR A 7 -9.93 1.16 5.14
CA TYR A 7 -8.79 0.50 5.76
C TYR A 7 -7.81 -0.05 4.73
N ASP A 8 -6.60 0.49 4.77
CA ASP A 8 -5.47 0.01 3.98
C ASP A 8 -4.21 -0.09 4.86
N ARG A 9 -3.82 -1.31 5.16
CA ARG A 9 -2.65 -1.63 5.99
C ARG A 9 -1.34 -1.16 5.37
N TYR A 10 -1.27 -1.15 4.06
CA TYR A 10 -0.05 -0.88 3.30
C TYR A 10 0.05 0.57 2.80
N LEU A 11 -0.78 1.46 3.33
CA LEU A 11 -0.88 2.86 2.89
C LEU A 11 0.48 3.58 2.79
N SER A 12 1.44 3.21 3.66
CA SER A 12 2.80 3.78 3.67
C SER A 12 3.64 3.41 2.44
N THR A 13 3.26 2.39 1.67
CA THR A 13 4.00 1.99 0.47
C THR A 13 3.72 2.88 -0.72
N ALA A 14 2.55 3.54 -0.73
CA ALA A 14 2.07 4.43 -1.78
C ALA A 14 2.25 3.84 -3.19
N GLY A 15 1.85 2.57 -3.37
CA GLY A 15 1.86 1.83 -4.63
C GLY A 15 0.50 1.83 -5.34
N GLY A 16 0.33 0.90 -6.29
CA GLY A 16 -0.90 0.83 -7.10
C GLY A 16 -2.17 0.46 -6.32
N GLY A 17 -2.05 -0.44 -5.32
CA GLY A 17 -3.16 -0.78 -4.44
C GLY A 17 -3.57 0.39 -3.55
N GLU A 18 -2.58 1.06 -2.97
CA GLU A 18 -2.79 2.24 -2.12
C GLU A 18 -3.34 3.43 -2.92
N ARG A 19 -2.94 3.56 -4.21
CA ARG A 19 -3.55 4.54 -5.11
C ARG A 19 -5.06 4.30 -5.25
N TYR A 20 -5.49 3.04 -5.35
CA TYR A 20 -6.91 2.69 -5.43
C TYR A 20 -7.66 3.17 -4.17
N SER A 21 -7.15 2.83 -2.99
CA SER A 21 -7.72 3.22 -1.70
C SER A 21 -7.77 4.74 -1.50
N CYS A 22 -6.68 5.42 -1.84
CA CYS A 22 -6.58 6.88 -1.75
C CYS A 22 -7.49 7.59 -2.77
N LYS A 23 -7.65 7.06 -3.99
CA LYS A 23 -8.56 7.61 -4.99
C LYS A 23 -10.02 7.45 -4.57
N MET A 24 -10.38 6.34 -3.92
CA MET A 24 -11.69 6.20 -3.29
C MET A 24 -11.91 7.29 -2.24
N ALA A 25 -10.91 7.51 -1.36
CA ALA A 25 -10.98 8.52 -0.32
C ALA A 25 -11.11 9.94 -0.88
N GLU A 26 -10.31 10.29 -1.88
CA GLU A 26 -10.38 11.58 -2.59
C GLU A 26 -11.78 11.83 -3.16
N ILE A 27 -12.32 10.87 -3.90
CA ILE A 27 -13.64 10.99 -4.56
C ILE A 27 -14.76 11.13 -3.53
N LEU A 28 -14.74 10.30 -2.48
CA LEU A 28 -15.79 10.30 -1.48
C LEU A 28 -15.73 11.54 -0.59
N SER A 29 -14.53 12.02 -0.21
CA SER A 29 -14.38 13.24 0.59
C SER A 29 -14.73 14.52 -0.16
N ALA A 30 -14.63 14.51 -1.48
CA ALA A 30 -15.08 15.61 -2.35
C ALA A 30 -16.61 15.64 -2.55
N ALA A 31 -17.29 14.51 -2.31
CA ALA A 31 -18.75 14.42 -2.47
C ALA A 31 -19.46 14.95 -1.21
N PRO A 32 -20.57 15.73 -1.36
CA PRO A 32 -21.29 16.28 -0.22
C PRO A 32 -21.93 15.16 0.62
N GLY A 33 -21.92 15.34 1.93
CA GLY A 33 -22.59 14.47 2.88
C GLY A 33 -21.73 13.34 3.46
N TYR A 34 -20.48 13.20 3.03
CA TYR A 34 -19.55 12.21 3.55
C TYR A 34 -18.42 12.84 4.38
N GLU A 35 -18.04 12.14 5.44
CA GLU A 35 -16.83 12.33 6.24
C GLU A 35 -15.96 11.09 6.03
N VAL A 36 -14.74 11.25 5.52
CA VAL A 36 -13.91 10.13 5.09
C VAL A 36 -12.61 10.08 5.87
N GLU A 37 -12.31 8.91 6.42
CA GLU A 37 -11.03 8.62 7.08
C GLU A 37 -10.33 7.45 6.38
N LEU A 38 -9.06 7.63 6.02
CA LEU A 38 -8.16 6.53 5.72
C LEU A 38 -7.69 5.91 7.03
N ILE A 39 -7.67 4.59 7.08
CA ILE A 39 -7.31 3.82 8.27
C ILE A 39 -6.07 3.00 7.95
N SER A 40 -5.01 3.13 8.75
CA SER A 40 -3.75 2.38 8.58
C SER A 40 -3.27 1.78 9.88
N ASP A 41 -2.50 0.68 9.81
CA ASP A 41 -1.84 0.06 10.97
C ASP A 41 -0.71 0.94 11.54
N LEU A 42 -0.09 1.76 10.69
CA LEU A 42 1.03 2.62 11.01
C LEU A 42 0.69 4.07 10.68
N TYR A 43 1.34 4.99 11.38
CA TYR A 43 1.24 6.40 10.99
C TYR A 43 1.83 6.63 9.60
N VAL A 44 1.12 7.39 8.80
CA VAL A 44 1.50 7.76 7.43
C VAL A 44 1.30 9.26 7.27
N ASP A 45 2.27 9.92 6.70
CA ASP A 45 2.09 11.32 6.30
C ASP A 45 1.22 11.36 5.03
N LEU A 46 -0.02 11.82 5.18
CA LEU A 46 -0.96 11.92 4.05
C LEU A 46 -0.50 12.92 2.99
N ASN A 47 0.26 13.96 3.35
CA ASN A 47 0.79 14.91 2.37
C ASN A 47 1.85 14.24 1.49
N PHE A 48 2.70 13.40 2.08
CA PHE A 48 3.66 12.59 1.33
C PHE A 48 2.95 11.62 0.37
N VAL A 49 1.92 10.92 0.86
CA VAL A 49 1.14 9.97 0.04
C VAL A 49 0.41 10.71 -1.09
N ALA A 50 -0.23 11.83 -0.78
CA ALA A 50 -0.95 12.67 -1.74
C ALA A 50 -0.03 13.16 -2.86
N SER A 51 1.14 13.71 -2.50
CA SER A 51 2.15 14.17 -3.46
C SER A 51 2.67 13.03 -4.33
N ARG A 52 3.02 11.87 -3.72
CA ARG A 52 3.55 10.71 -4.45
C ARG A 52 2.54 10.09 -5.43
N LEU A 53 1.26 10.08 -5.06
CA LEU A 53 0.17 9.50 -5.87
C LEU A 53 -0.52 10.52 -6.77
N ASN A 54 -0.15 11.80 -6.67
CA ASN A 54 -0.79 12.92 -7.35
C ASN A 54 -2.31 12.97 -7.08
N LEU A 55 -2.68 13.06 -5.78
CA LEU A 55 -4.07 13.07 -5.31
C LEU A 55 -4.31 14.22 -4.33
N ASP A 56 -5.56 14.67 -4.22
CA ASP A 56 -5.99 15.64 -3.20
C ASP A 56 -6.62 14.94 -2.00
N LEU A 57 -5.84 14.80 -0.92
CA LEU A 57 -6.28 14.20 0.34
C LEU A 57 -6.54 15.22 1.46
N ASN A 58 -6.62 16.52 1.15
CA ASN A 58 -6.77 17.59 2.16
C ASN A 58 -8.04 17.47 3.01
N LYS A 59 -9.10 16.83 2.50
CA LYS A 59 -10.37 16.60 3.20
C LYS A 59 -10.48 15.22 3.83
N VAL A 60 -9.42 14.43 3.77
CA VAL A 60 -9.40 13.05 4.25
C VAL A 60 -8.72 12.98 5.61
N GLY A 61 -9.42 12.43 6.61
CA GLY A 61 -8.85 12.16 7.93
C GLY A 61 -7.94 10.93 7.90
N LEU A 62 -7.02 10.83 8.86
CA LEU A 62 -6.21 9.64 9.10
C LEU A 62 -6.54 9.06 10.46
N LYS A 63 -6.93 7.78 10.48
CA LYS A 63 -7.10 7.01 11.72
C LYS A 63 -6.07 5.89 11.77
N ILE A 64 -5.32 5.83 12.86
CA ILE A 64 -4.35 4.75 13.04
C ILE A 64 -4.99 3.61 13.83
N PHE A 65 -4.93 2.43 13.26
CA PHE A 65 -5.58 1.23 13.76
C PHE A 65 -4.63 0.02 13.70
N PRO A 66 -3.74 -0.17 14.69
CA PRO A 66 -2.97 -1.39 14.77
C PRO A 66 -3.89 -2.56 15.13
N PHE A 67 -3.85 -3.65 14.37
CA PHE A 67 -4.57 -4.85 14.77
C PHE A 67 -4.03 -5.37 16.13
N LEU A 68 -4.89 -5.42 17.11
CA LEU A 68 -4.58 -5.92 18.45
C LEU A 68 -5.45 -7.11 18.84
N SER A 69 -6.76 -7.02 18.63
CA SER A 69 -7.72 -8.09 18.88
C SER A 69 -8.98 -7.87 18.07
N GLU A 70 -9.84 -8.89 18.02
CA GLU A 70 -11.14 -8.79 17.34
C GLU A 70 -12.08 -7.79 18.05
N GLU A 71 -12.04 -7.71 19.36
CA GLU A 71 -12.82 -6.74 20.12
C GLU A 71 -12.37 -5.30 19.84
N TYR A 72 -11.05 -5.10 19.74
CA TYR A 72 -10.50 -3.81 19.33
C TYR A 72 -10.94 -3.44 17.91
N THR A 73 -10.87 -4.39 16.97
CA THR A 73 -11.35 -4.23 15.59
C THR A 73 -12.82 -3.82 15.56
N LYS A 74 -13.68 -4.55 16.30
CA LYS A 74 -15.10 -4.26 16.39
C LYS A 74 -15.35 -2.84 16.89
N ARG A 75 -14.66 -2.41 17.94
CA ARG A 75 -14.82 -1.07 18.48
C ARG A 75 -14.49 0.04 17.48
N ILE A 76 -13.38 -0.13 16.73
CA ILE A 76 -12.95 0.89 15.75
C ILE A 76 -13.87 0.89 14.54
N THR A 77 -14.12 -0.27 13.93
CA THR A 77 -14.88 -0.34 12.69
C THR A 77 -16.37 -0.05 12.88
N SER A 78 -16.94 -0.34 14.07
CA SER A 78 -18.34 0.01 14.37
C SER A 78 -18.61 1.51 14.51
N ALA A 79 -17.58 2.34 14.53
CA ALA A 79 -17.72 3.80 14.54
C ALA A 79 -18.09 4.37 13.15
N TYR A 80 -18.05 3.56 12.11
CA TYR A 80 -18.33 3.98 10.74
C TYR A 80 -19.72 3.54 10.26
N ASP A 81 -20.38 4.41 9.53
CA ASP A 81 -21.60 4.07 8.81
C ASP A 81 -21.26 3.10 7.66
N ILE A 82 -20.14 3.37 6.95
CA ILE A 82 -19.60 2.51 5.91
C ILE A 82 -18.14 2.20 6.22
N PHE A 83 -17.81 0.92 6.32
CA PHE A 83 -16.44 0.45 6.48
C PHE A 83 -15.98 -0.28 5.22
N ILE A 84 -14.89 0.16 4.61
CA ILE A 84 -14.34 -0.40 3.37
C ILE A 84 -12.97 -0.97 3.69
N ASN A 85 -12.79 -2.29 3.53
CA ASN A 85 -11.50 -2.94 3.67
C ASN A 85 -10.86 -3.11 2.29
N THR A 86 -9.79 -2.36 2.03
CA THR A 86 -9.05 -2.40 0.77
C THR A 86 -7.70 -3.09 0.90
N THR A 87 -7.38 -3.63 2.08
CA THR A 87 -6.08 -4.28 2.32
C THR A 87 -5.96 -5.61 1.58
N TYR A 88 -4.92 -5.77 0.79
CA TYR A 88 -4.58 -7.05 0.15
C TYR A 88 -4.37 -8.16 1.18
N LEU A 89 -4.98 -9.33 0.95
CA LEU A 89 -4.94 -10.48 1.85
C LEU A 89 -5.36 -10.18 3.30
N SER A 90 -6.32 -9.27 3.50
CA SER A 90 -6.87 -9.00 4.82
C SER A 90 -7.92 -10.04 5.20
N SER A 91 -7.80 -10.58 6.41
CA SER A 91 -8.84 -11.41 7.04
C SER A 91 -9.61 -10.65 8.14
N LEU A 92 -9.52 -9.34 8.13
CA LEU A 92 -10.21 -8.47 9.09
C LEU A 92 -11.72 -8.55 8.88
N SER A 93 -12.48 -8.75 9.96
CA SER A 93 -13.95 -8.63 9.94
C SER A 93 -14.37 -7.16 9.97
N GLY A 94 -15.42 -6.81 9.25
CA GLY A 94 -16.05 -5.49 9.30
C GLY A 94 -17.22 -5.45 10.28
N TYR A 95 -17.35 -4.36 11.05
CA TYR A 95 -18.42 -4.17 12.02
C TYR A 95 -19.08 -2.78 11.92
N GLY A 96 -18.85 -2.07 10.80
CA GLY A 96 -19.61 -0.87 10.45
C GLY A 96 -21.09 -1.21 10.20
N LYS A 97 -21.94 -0.20 10.05
CA LYS A 97 -23.35 -0.43 9.70
C LYS A 97 -23.46 -1.14 8.34
N ARG A 98 -22.60 -0.74 7.38
CA ARG A 98 -22.41 -1.39 6.10
C ARG A 98 -20.93 -1.64 5.85
N ASN A 99 -20.57 -2.83 5.38
CA ASN A 99 -19.18 -3.22 5.20
C ASN A 99 -18.91 -3.65 3.76
N LEU A 100 -17.85 -3.13 3.15
CA LEU A 100 -17.40 -3.47 1.80
C LEU A 100 -16.00 -4.07 1.86
N TYR A 101 -15.74 -5.09 1.06
CA TYR A 101 -14.43 -5.73 0.94
C TYR A 101 -13.91 -5.60 -0.49
N LEU A 102 -12.81 -4.90 -0.69
CA LEU A 102 -12.12 -4.85 -1.98
C LEU A 102 -11.18 -6.04 -2.12
N CYS A 103 -11.45 -6.89 -3.08
CA CYS A 103 -10.63 -8.03 -3.42
C CYS A 103 -9.86 -7.77 -4.72
N TYR A 104 -8.56 -7.55 -4.62
CA TYR A 104 -7.70 -7.46 -5.81
C TYR A 104 -7.64 -8.78 -6.54
N PHE A 105 -7.43 -9.86 -5.79
CA PHE A 105 -7.47 -11.23 -6.26
C PHE A 105 -7.63 -12.17 -5.04
N PRO A 106 -8.38 -13.28 -5.14
CA PRO A 106 -8.58 -14.23 -4.06
C PRO A 106 -7.37 -15.18 -3.89
N THR A 107 -6.18 -14.61 -3.74
CA THR A 107 -4.94 -15.37 -3.50
C THR A 107 -5.04 -16.14 -2.19
N PRO A 108 -4.53 -17.38 -2.12
CA PRO A 108 -4.46 -18.10 -0.85
C PRO A 108 -3.67 -17.33 0.21
N PHE A 109 -4.21 -17.20 1.43
CA PHE A 109 -3.58 -16.44 2.53
C PHE A 109 -2.21 -16.97 2.96
N ASN A 110 -1.82 -18.15 2.51
CA ASN A 110 -0.55 -18.80 2.80
C ASN A 110 0.39 -18.88 1.58
N VAL A 111 0.15 -18.07 0.56
CA VAL A 111 0.93 -18.07 -0.69
C VAL A 111 2.44 -17.89 -0.44
N ASP A 112 2.80 -17.00 0.50
CA ASP A 112 4.20 -16.69 0.86
C ASP A 112 4.72 -17.53 2.05
N PHE A 113 3.96 -18.52 2.53
CA PHE A 113 4.31 -19.26 3.72
C PHE A 113 5.37 -20.34 3.45
N LYS A 114 6.56 -20.14 3.99
CA LYS A 114 7.61 -21.15 4.08
C LYS A 114 7.24 -22.23 5.11
N PHE A 115 7.94 -23.36 5.10
CA PHE A 115 7.74 -24.47 6.05
C PHE A 115 7.68 -23.98 7.51
N VAL A 116 8.57 -23.08 7.90
CA VAL A 116 8.62 -22.51 9.26
C VAL A 116 7.30 -21.82 9.65
N HIS A 117 6.68 -21.07 8.75
CA HIS A 117 5.41 -20.41 9.03
C HIS A 117 4.27 -21.41 9.28
N ARG A 118 4.23 -22.51 8.50
CA ARG A 118 3.24 -23.59 8.67
C ARG A 118 3.44 -24.32 9.99
N PHE A 119 4.70 -24.59 10.36
CA PHE A 119 5.05 -25.17 11.65
C PHE A 119 4.63 -24.27 12.82
N LEU A 120 4.93 -22.98 12.76
CA LEU A 120 4.53 -22.02 13.78
C LEU A 120 3.00 -21.91 13.92
N LEU A 121 2.26 -21.93 12.83
CA LEU A 121 0.78 -21.96 12.87
C LEU A 121 0.25 -23.21 13.58
N LEU A 122 0.82 -24.36 13.30
CA LEU A 122 0.35 -25.63 13.86
C LEU A 122 0.51 -25.66 15.40
N PHE A 123 1.65 -25.21 15.93
CA PHE A 123 1.97 -25.37 17.35
C PHE A 123 1.71 -24.11 18.18
N PHE A 124 1.86 -22.91 17.62
CA PHE A 124 1.86 -21.66 18.41
C PHE A 124 0.64 -20.78 18.18
N ARG A 125 -0.27 -21.12 17.24
CA ARG A 125 -1.45 -20.31 16.96
C ARG A 125 -2.38 -20.14 18.16
N LEU A 126 -2.76 -21.24 18.81
CA LEU A 126 -3.69 -21.20 19.94
C LEU A 126 -3.10 -20.45 21.15
N PRO A 127 -1.84 -20.71 21.56
CA PRO A 127 -1.17 -19.90 22.56
C PRO A 127 -1.09 -18.42 22.21
N ALA A 128 -0.81 -18.08 20.95
CA ALA A 128 -0.77 -16.69 20.49
C ALA A 128 -2.14 -16.01 20.62
N ILE A 129 -3.21 -16.64 20.14
CA ILE A 129 -4.58 -16.12 20.26
C ILE A 129 -4.96 -15.91 21.73
N TRP A 130 -4.67 -16.90 22.58
CA TRP A 130 -4.93 -16.80 24.02
C TRP A 130 -4.19 -15.61 24.63
N LEU A 131 -2.90 -15.44 24.32
CA LEU A 131 -2.08 -14.35 24.82
C LEU A 131 -2.61 -12.96 24.40
N TYR A 132 -3.05 -12.83 23.14
CA TYR A 132 -3.66 -11.60 22.65
C TYR A 132 -4.98 -11.28 23.35
N ARG A 133 -5.85 -12.29 23.58
CA ARG A 133 -7.10 -12.13 24.34
C ARG A 133 -6.84 -11.73 25.79
N LEU A 134 -5.84 -12.34 26.42
CA LEU A 134 -5.43 -12.00 27.77
C LEU A 134 -4.92 -10.55 27.86
N ALA A 135 -4.09 -10.13 26.91
CA ALA A 135 -3.59 -8.78 26.84
C ALA A 135 -4.73 -7.73 26.65
N ASP A 136 -5.68 -8.02 25.79
CA ASP A 136 -6.85 -7.19 25.56
C ASP A 136 -7.67 -7.02 26.86
N LYS A 137 -7.93 -8.13 27.55
CA LYS A 137 -8.62 -8.15 28.85
C LYS A 137 -7.88 -7.34 29.93
N ILE A 138 -6.55 -7.53 30.05
CA ILE A 138 -5.71 -6.87 31.07
C ILE A 138 -5.60 -5.36 30.77
N SER A 139 -5.47 -4.97 29.51
CA SER A 139 -5.32 -3.58 29.09
C SER A 139 -6.66 -2.88 28.82
N ARG A 140 -7.77 -3.49 29.22
CA ARG A 140 -9.12 -2.96 28.98
C ARG A 140 -9.36 -2.64 27.50
N GLY A 141 -8.86 -3.47 26.59
CA GLY A 141 -8.96 -3.27 25.15
C GLY A 141 -8.13 -2.09 24.65
N PHE A 142 -7.04 -1.74 25.34
CA PHE A 142 -6.20 -0.57 25.00
C PHE A 142 -6.97 0.77 24.91
N LYS A 143 -8.06 0.89 25.67
CA LYS A 143 -8.95 2.07 25.65
C LYS A 143 -8.35 3.30 26.30
N ASP A 144 -7.35 3.12 27.15
CA ASP A 144 -6.83 4.18 28.01
C ASP A 144 -5.93 5.18 27.27
N ILE A 145 -5.50 4.86 26.06
CA ILE A 145 -4.58 5.68 25.26
C ILE A 145 -5.02 5.62 23.79
N GLU A 146 -5.19 6.80 23.20
CA GLU A 146 -5.42 6.97 21.77
C GLU A 146 -4.29 7.78 21.17
N ILE A 147 -3.65 7.27 20.12
CA ILE A 147 -2.68 8.03 19.35
C ILE A 147 -3.44 8.79 18.27
N VAL A 148 -3.36 10.11 18.33
CA VAL A 148 -4.01 10.99 17.38
C VAL A 148 -3.13 11.15 16.15
N GLU A 149 -1.83 11.45 16.36
CA GLU A 149 -0.87 11.60 15.26
C GLU A 149 0.58 11.39 15.72
N GLY A 150 1.47 11.28 14.77
CA GLY A 150 2.91 11.46 14.93
C GLY A 150 3.66 10.31 15.59
N ILE A 151 3.09 9.14 15.82
CA ILE A 151 3.79 7.93 16.29
C ILE A 151 3.72 6.87 15.21
N TYR A 152 4.88 6.49 14.64
CA TYR A 152 4.94 5.59 13.49
C TYR A 152 4.47 4.15 13.79
N ASP A 153 4.85 3.57 14.92
CA ASP A 153 4.44 2.22 15.29
C ASP A 153 3.70 2.25 16.63
N ILE A 154 2.39 2.43 16.52
CA ILE A 154 1.50 2.50 17.68
C ILE A 154 1.49 1.19 18.46
N LYS A 155 1.55 0.03 17.78
CA LYS A 155 1.60 -1.26 18.43
C LYS A 155 2.82 -1.36 19.35
N ARG A 156 4.01 -0.94 18.88
CA ARG A 156 5.21 -0.91 19.73
C ARG A 156 5.03 0.00 20.93
N PHE A 157 4.48 1.19 20.73
CA PHE A 157 4.24 2.12 21.81
C PHE A 157 3.26 1.56 22.86
N LEU A 158 2.13 0.99 22.43
CA LEU A 158 1.14 0.37 23.32
C LEU A 158 1.70 -0.84 24.06
N LEU A 159 2.60 -1.60 23.44
CA LEU A 159 3.32 -2.73 24.04
C LEU A 159 4.53 -2.29 24.87
N MET A 160 4.61 -1.01 25.27
CA MET A 160 5.69 -0.44 26.10
C MET A 160 7.08 -0.51 25.46
N ARG A 161 7.14 -0.58 24.14
CA ARG A 161 8.36 -0.50 23.33
C ARG A 161 8.48 0.91 22.76
N GLY A 162 9.73 1.35 22.53
CA GLY A 162 9.94 2.66 21.90
C GLY A 162 9.46 2.68 20.45
N SER A 163 8.77 3.75 20.08
CA SER A 163 8.39 4.05 18.70
C SER A 163 8.87 5.43 18.31
N TRP A 164 9.32 5.59 17.07
CA TRP A 164 9.70 6.87 16.52
C TRP A 164 8.50 7.81 16.41
N SER A 165 8.73 9.10 16.69
CA SER A 165 7.79 10.17 16.35
C SER A 165 8.14 10.79 14.99
N SER A 166 7.20 11.54 14.43
CA SER A 166 7.40 12.36 13.22
C SER A 166 7.97 13.76 13.50
N GLY A 167 8.59 13.94 14.68
CA GLY A 167 8.96 15.27 15.20
C GLY A 167 7.86 15.90 16.05
N THR A 168 6.60 15.62 15.75
CA THR A 168 5.44 16.00 16.55
C THR A 168 4.62 14.76 16.85
N ALA A 169 4.14 14.57 18.08
CA ALA A 169 3.24 13.48 18.43
C ALA A 169 2.11 13.99 19.33
N VAL A 170 0.88 13.50 19.09
CA VAL A 170 -0.29 13.84 19.88
C VAL A 170 -0.91 12.55 20.42
N ILE A 171 -1.07 12.49 21.75
CA ILE A 171 -1.55 11.32 22.47
C ILE A 171 -2.70 11.75 23.39
N ASP A 172 -3.86 11.13 23.23
CA ASP A 172 -4.97 11.30 24.15
C ASP A 172 -4.96 10.20 25.22
N PHE A 173 -5.10 10.60 26.47
CA PHE A 173 -5.21 9.72 27.62
C PHE A 173 -6.63 9.78 28.17
N HIS A 174 -7.27 8.61 28.23
CA HIS A 174 -8.64 8.47 28.76
C HIS A 174 -8.56 7.92 30.20
N ASN A 175 -9.02 8.72 31.16
CA ASN A 175 -9.00 8.37 32.57
C ASN A 175 -7.65 7.78 33.05
N PRO A 176 -6.53 8.53 32.93
CA PRO A 176 -5.20 8.01 33.19
C PRO A 176 -4.90 7.71 34.68
N GLY A 177 -5.76 8.09 35.60
CA GLY A 177 -5.53 8.04 37.04
C GLY A 177 -4.72 9.25 37.54
N LYS A 178 -3.95 9.06 38.62
CA LYS A 178 -3.26 10.17 39.30
C LYS A 178 -1.99 10.66 38.57
N ASN A 179 -1.44 9.88 37.67
CA ASN A 179 -0.22 10.28 36.95
C ASN A 179 -0.13 9.72 35.54
N ILE A 180 0.53 10.47 34.67
CA ILE A 180 0.93 10.05 33.33
C ILE A 180 2.44 9.96 33.29
N LYS A 181 2.98 8.83 32.79
CA LYS A 181 4.42 8.62 32.61
C LYS A 181 4.74 8.28 31.18
N ILE A 182 5.71 8.98 30.62
CA ILE A 182 6.32 8.68 29.30
C ILE A 182 7.84 8.68 29.44
N ALA A 183 8.53 8.17 28.42
CA ALA A 183 9.95 8.43 28.31
C ALA A 183 10.30 8.81 26.87
N LEU A 184 11.22 9.76 26.74
CA LEU A 184 11.77 10.19 25.46
C LEU A 184 13.22 9.76 25.35
N LYS A 185 13.66 9.41 24.15
CA LYS A 185 15.02 8.99 23.86
C LYS A 185 15.51 9.63 22.55
N ASN A 186 16.72 10.19 22.58
CA ASN A 186 17.52 10.49 21.39
C ASN A 186 18.36 9.23 21.06
N PRO A 187 18.03 8.44 20.02
CA PRO A 187 18.75 7.19 19.75
C PRO A 187 20.16 7.43 19.24
N ASN A 188 21.08 6.47 19.48
CA ASN A 188 22.44 6.51 18.95
C ASN A 188 22.51 6.52 17.41
N ALA A 189 21.45 6.04 16.75
CA ALA A 189 21.36 6.01 15.28
C ALA A 189 21.12 7.40 14.66
N THR A 190 20.80 8.42 15.46
CA THR A 190 20.64 9.79 14.97
C THR A 190 22.01 10.46 14.82
N GLN A 191 22.10 11.44 13.91
CA GLN A 191 23.26 12.35 13.84
C GLN A 191 23.07 13.58 14.74
N ILE A 192 21.94 13.66 15.46
CA ILE A 192 21.63 14.77 16.36
C ILE A 192 22.33 14.53 17.69
N GLU A 193 23.34 15.35 18.00
CA GLU A 193 24.05 15.27 19.28
C GLU A 193 23.17 15.70 20.46
N ASN A 194 22.41 16.79 20.30
CA ASN A 194 21.46 17.31 21.27
C ASN A 194 20.08 17.48 20.63
N MET A 195 19.09 16.75 21.13
CA MET A 195 17.72 16.77 20.64
C MET A 195 16.85 17.57 21.61
N ASP A 196 16.36 18.70 21.18
CA ASP A 196 15.42 19.50 21.96
C ASP A 196 14.03 18.89 21.90
N CYS A 197 13.39 18.76 23.04
CA CYS A 197 12.06 18.22 23.20
C CYS A 197 11.20 19.15 24.05
N GLU A 198 9.92 19.26 23.70
CA GLU A 198 8.90 19.97 24.45
C GLU A 198 7.71 19.02 24.67
N VAL A 199 7.24 18.95 25.91
CA VAL A 199 6.10 18.12 26.31
C VAL A 199 5.05 18.99 26.98
N ARG A 200 3.85 19.03 26.41
CA ARG A 200 2.71 19.76 26.96
C ARG A 200 1.54 18.82 27.23
N LEU A 201 0.86 19.02 28.35
CA LEU A 201 -0.37 18.30 28.69
C LEU A 201 -1.51 19.29 28.88
N TYR A 202 -2.63 18.99 28.24
CA TYR A 202 -3.87 19.79 28.32
C TYR A 202 -5.01 18.93 28.83
N GLU A 203 -5.93 19.53 29.52
CA GLU A 203 -7.27 18.98 29.68
C GLU A 203 -8.01 19.06 28.34
N LYS A 204 -8.51 17.93 27.84
CA LYS A 204 -9.06 17.85 26.46
C LYS A 204 -10.33 18.71 26.29
N SER A 205 -11.18 18.79 27.33
CA SER A 205 -12.45 19.51 27.30
C SER A 205 -12.28 21.02 27.33
N SER A 206 -11.46 21.51 28.25
CA SER A 206 -11.26 22.94 28.50
C SER A 206 -10.10 23.55 27.73
N LYS A 207 -9.21 22.71 27.19
CA LYS A 207 -7.92 23.09 26.60
C LYS A 207 -6.97 23.81 27.57
N ASN A 208 -7.21 23.72 28.87
CA ASN A 208 -6.32 24.29 29.87
C ASN A 208 -4.99 23.56 29.90
N LEU A 209 -3.89 24.30 29.85
CA LEU A 209 -2.54 23.78 29.98
C LEU A 209 -2.30 23.34 31.43
N ILE A 210 -1.93 22.09 31.64
CA ILE A 210 -1.67 21.49 32.96
C ILE A 210 -0.15 21.36 33.18
N PHE A 211 0.59 21.04 32.11
CA PHE A 211 2.02 20.81 32.22
C PHE A 211 2.72 21.31 30.94
N ASP A 212 3.83 21.99 31.12
CA ASP A 212 4.73 22.41 30.03
C ASP A 212 6.17 22.16 30.48
N HIS A 213 6.91 21.37 29.72
CA HIS A 213 8.27 21.01 30.05
C HIS A 213 9.16 20.94 28.81
N LYS A 214 10.27 21.65 28.86
CA LYS A 214 11.30 21.62 27.82
C LYS A 214 12.53 20.91 28.34
N LEU A 215 13.11 20.05 27.51
CA LEU A 215 14.32 19.30 27.85
C LEU A 215 15.14 19.06 26.61
N THR A 216 16.45 18.90 26.82
CA THR A 216 17.40 18.49 25.79
C THR A 216 17.90 17.09 26.11
N LEU A 217 17.96 16.21 25.12
CA LEU A 217 18.46 14.85 25.22
C LEU A 217 19.76 14.72 24.44
N GLY A 218 20.84 14.39 25.14
CA GLY A 218 22.10 14.00 24.51
C GLY A 218 21.94 12.71 23.70
N LYS A 219 22.86 12.46 22.78
CA LYS A 219 22.87 11.25 21.93
C LYS A 219 22.90 9.98 22.78
N GLY A 220 21.96 9.08 22.53
CA GLY A 220 21.78 7.85 23.31
C GLY A 220 20.99 8.03 24.60
N GLU A 221 20.77 9.27 25.05
CA GLU A 221 20.12 9.56 26.32
C GLU A 221 18.64 9.24 26.29
N LYS A 222 18.12 8.71 27.42
CA LYS A 222 16.71 8.45 27.66
C LYS A 222 16.29 9.08 28.97
N LYS A 223 15.27 9.96 28.94
CA LYS A 223 14.68 10.56 30.15
C LYS A 223 13.24 10.13 30.34
N PHE A 224 12.86 9.92 31.61
CA PHE A 224 11.51 9.66 32.03
C PHE A 224 10.85 10.97 32.48
N ILE A 225 9.61 11.19 32.06
CA ILE A 225 8.78 12.33 32.42
C ILE A 225 7.55 11.79 33.11
N GLY A 226 7.39 12.13 34.39
CA GLY A 226 6.20 11.85 35.17
C GLY A 226 5.41 13.15 35.36
N ILE A 227 4.11 13.09 35.12
CA ILE A 227 3.22 14.22 35.25
C ILE A 227 2.13 13.83 36.24
N ASP A 228 2.10 14.47 37.41
CA ASP A 228 1.05 14.28 38.39
C ASP A 228 -0.16 15.12 38.01
N ILE A 229 -1.31 14.48 37.97
CA ILE A 229 -2.59 15.14 37.70
C ILE A 229 -3.11 15.72 39.00
N PRO A 230 -3.37 17.03 39.07
CA PRO A 230 -3.88 17.65 40.28
C PRO A 230 -5.17 17.01 40.79
N ASP A 231 -5.29 16.77 42.09
CA ASP A 231 -6.48 16.12 42.71
C ASP A 231 -7.79 16.89 42.44
N LYS A 232 -7.70 18.20 42.12
CA LYS A 232 -8.84 19.03 41.73
C LYS A 232 -9.41 18.69 40.35
N LEU A 233 -8.61 18.05 39.48
CA LEU A 233 -9.04 17.58 38.19
C LEU A 233 -9.54 16.15 38.41
N ASN A 234 -10.82 15.95 38.25
CA ASN A 234 -11.47 14.67 38.41
C ASN A 234 -10.75 13.63 37.51
N SER A 235 -10.33 12.50 38.08
CA SER A 235 -9.60 11.43 37.40
C SER A 235 -10.38 10.78 36.24
N SER A 236 -11.64 11.16 36.03
CA SER A 236 -12.48 10.76 34.89
C SER A 236 -12.32 11.61 33.62
N LEU A 237 -11.48 12.66 33.65
CA LEU A 237 -11.26 13.55 32.51
C LEU A 237 -10.27 12.98 31.52
N ASP A 238 -10.45 13.42 30.28
CA ASP A 238 -9.54 13.11 29.18
C ASP A 238 -8.47 14.19 29.06
N PHE A 239 -7.25 13.76 28.77
CA PHE A 239 -6.09 14.63 28.63
C PHE A 239 -5.44 14.45 27.27
N ARG A 240 -4.95 15.55 26.69
CA ARG A 240 -4.18 15.55 25.46
C ARG A 240 -2.74 15.93 25.73
N MET A 241 -1.82 15.08 25.31
CA MET A 241 -0.38 15.35 25.37
C MET A 241 0.14 15.67 23.97
N GLU A 242 0.84 16.77 23.87
CA GLU A 242 1.59 17.16 22.68
C GLU A 242 3.07 17.05 22.98
N ILE A 243 3.81 16.37 22.10
CA ILE A 243 5.27 16.20 22.19
C ILE A 243 5.86 16.75 20.90
N LYS A 244 6.77 17.71 21.02
CA LYS A 244 7.56 18.20 19.91
C LYS A 244 9.02 17.84 20.13
N SER A 245 9.76 17.49 19.10
CA SER A 245 11.18 17.24 19.17
C SER A 245 11.87 17.72 17.91
N THR A 246 13.17 18.01 18.01
CA THR A 246 14.02 18.12 16.84
C THR A 246 13.85 16.88 15.97
N ASP A 247 13.74 17.06 14.67
CA ASP A 247 13.52 15.98 13.73
C ASP A 247 14.60 15.94 12.63
N PHE A 248 14.66 14.85 11.89
CA PHE A 248 15.60 14.64 10.79
C PHE A 248 15.03 13.63 9.78
N ILE A 249 15.56 13.67 8.58
CA ILE A 249 15.25 12.68 7.52
C ILE A 249 16.47 11.77 7.35
N PRO A 250 16.38 10.46 7.61
CA PRO A 250 17.51 9.54 7.55
C PRO A 250 18.26 9.54 6.21
N SER A 251 17.53 9.63 5.09
CA SER A 251 18.13 9.69 3.75
C SER A 251 18.96 10.95 3.50
N GLU A 252 18.64 12.07 4.15
CA GLU A 252 19.35 13.33 4.01
C GLU A 252 20.57 13.42 4.94
N THR A 253 20.50 12.70 6.08
CA THR A 253 21.53 12.72 7.12
C THR A 253 22.49 11.54 7.09
N ALA A 254 22.20 10.51 6.27
CA ALA A 254 23.05 9.33 6.13
C ALA A 254 24.35 9.68 5.39
N GLY A 255 25.45 9.79 6.12
CA GLY A 255 26.79 9.84 5.52
C GLY A 255 27.10 8.52 4.78
N LEU A 256 28.03 8.57 3.82
CA LEU A 256 28.45 7.48 2.92
C LEU A 256 28.88 6.15 3.60
N GLN A 257 28.86 6.07 4.92
CA GLN A 257 29.26 4.87 5.70
C GLN A 257 28.10 4.12 6.37
N GLN A 258 26.85 4.56 6.21
CA GLN A 258 25.72 3.85 6.81
C GLN A 258 25.12 2.80 5.87
N LYS A 259 24.69 1.66 6.45
CA LYS A 259 24.09 0.53 5.73
C LYS A 259 22.85 0.97 4.92
N ALA A 260 22.73 0.46 3.72
CA ALA A 260 21.72 0.74 2.70
C ALA A 260 20.25 1.01 3.14
N PRO A 261 19.68 0.44 4.22
CA PRO A 261 18.31 0.76 4.64
C PRO A 261 18.07 2.21 5.07
N ALA A 262 19.10 2.91 5.58
CA ALA A 262 18.94 4.31 6.02
C ALA A 262 18.93 5.31 4.86
N LEU A 263 19.53 4.96 3.73
CA LEU A 263 19.59 5.81 2.52
C LEU A 263 18.23 5.98 1.82
N ASN A 264 17.29 5.05 2.06
CA ASN A 264 15.97 5.07 1.44
C ASN A 264 14.84 5.47 2.41
N ASP A 265 15.16 5.80 3.66
CA ASP A 265 14.15 6.23 4.64
C ASP A 265 13.96 7.75 4.54
N THR A 266 12.90 8.16 3.85
CA THR A 266 12.52 9.57 3.66
C THR A 266 11.55 10.06 4.73
N ARG A 267 11.25 9.24 5.75
CA ARG A 267 10.38 9.66 6.84
C ARG A 267 11.04 10.70 7.73
N LYS A 268 10.26 11.69 8.11
CA LYS A 268 10.65 12.64 9.14
C LYS A 268 10.65 11.98 10.51
N LEU A 269 11.79 11.84 11.16
CA LEU A 269 11.94 11.15 12.45
C LEU A 269 12.35 12.12 13.54
N GLY A 270 11.67 12.05 14.68
CA GLY A 270 11.98 12.80 15.90
C GLY A 270 12.42 11.89 17.05
N ALA A 271 12.08 12.25 18.29
CA ALA A 271 12.38 11.45 19.46
C ALA A 271 11.70 10.08 19.41
N VAL A 272 12.36 9.07 19.99
CA VAL A 272 11.70 7.78 20.28
C VAL A 272 10.92 7.91 21.58
N ILE A 273 9.60 7.68 21.49
CA ILE A 273 8.67 7.81 22.60
C ILE A 273 8.32 6.44 23.15
N TYR A 274 8.33 6.31 24.47
CA TYR A 274 7.95 5.11 25.22
C TYR A 274 6.75 5.40 26.09
N ASN A 275 5.80 4.47 26.11
CA ASN A 275 4.76 4.46 27.12
C ASN A 275 5.39 4.10 28.48
N GLY A 276 5.48 5.07 29.37
CA GLY A 276 6.10 4.94 30.70
C GLY A 276 5.14 4.55 31.79
N ARG A 277 3.87 4.25 31.49
CA ARG A 277 2.80 3.95 32.46
C ARG A 277 3.25 2.85 33.43
N GLU A 278 3.08 3.06 34.71
CA GLU A 278 3.30 2.03 35.73
C GLU A 278 2.23 0.94 35.58
N THR A 279 2.67 -0.22 35.18
CA THR A 279 1.84 -1.42 35.10
C THR A 279 2.46 -2.50 35.96
N GLY A 280 1.65 -3.30 36.65
CA GLY A 280 2.15 -4.41 37.43
C GLY A 280 3.07 -5.32 36.60
N LEU A 281 4.02 -5.96 37.27
CA LEU A 281 5.09 -6.77 36.66
C LEU A 281 4.54 -7.80 35.66
N PHE A 282 3.41 -8.41 35.98
CA PHE A 282 2.72 -9.40 35.16
C PHE A 282 2.22 -8.79 33.83
N LYS A 283 1.54 -7.62 33.87
CA LYS A 283 1.08 -6.94 32.66
C LYS A 283 2.25 -6.56 31.77
N ARG A 284 3.33 -6.03 32.36
CA ARG A 284 4.55 -5.66 31.62
C ARG A 284 5.20 -6.87 30.95
N LEU A 285 5.23 -8.03 31.62
CA LEU A 285 5.75 -9.25 31.05
C LEU A 285 4.94 -9.72 29.84
N ILE A 286 3.60 -9.77 29.96
CA ILE A 286 2.70 -10.14 28.85
C ILE A 286 2.89 -9.22 27.66
N MET A 287 2.92 -7.89 27.87
CA MET A 287 3.11 -6.93 26.79
C MET A 287 4.45 -7.10 26.08
N LYS A 288 5.53 -7.40 26.82
CA LYS A 288 6.83 -7.73 26.23
C LYS A 288 6.78 -9.00 25.40
N ILE A 289 6.18 -10.07 25.90
CA ILE A 289 6.05 -11.35 25.17
C ILE A 289 5.25 -11.13 23.87
N LEU A 290 4.12 -10.42 23.93
CA LEU A 290 3.32 -10.09 22.74
C LEU A 290 4.12 -9.38 21.65
N GLY A 291 5.08 -8.54 22.04
CA GLY A 291 5.94 -7.86 21.09
C GLY A 291 6.83 -8.80 20.25
N PHE A 292 6.99 -10.06 20.65
CA PHE A 292 7.74 -11.09 19.91
C PHE A 292 6.83 -12.07 19.17
N VAL A 293 5.52 -12.07 19.46
CA VAL A 293 4.56 -12.97 18.80
C VAL A 293 4.30 -12.49 17.37
N PRO A 294 4.63 -13.29 16.34
CA PRO A 294 4.37 -12.91 14.96
C PRO A 294 2.86 -12.71 14.72
N LEU A 295 2.51 -11.57 14.12
CA LEU A 295 1.12 -11.18 13.92
C LEU A 295 0.34 -12.21 13.07
N PHE A 296 0.99 -12.85 12.10
CA PHE A 296 0.34 -13.84 11.24
C PHE A 296 -0.25 -15.01 12.01
N LEU A 297 0.28 -15.37 13.20
CA LEU A 297 -0.29 -16.43 14.03
C LEU A 297 -1.73 -16.13 14.48
N VAL A 298 -2.08 -14.86 14.58
CA VAL A 298 -3.40 -14.39 15.02
C VAL A 298 -4.27 -13.99 13.86
N THR A 299 -3.68 -13.34 12.84
CA THR A 299 -4.41 -12.80 11.69
C THR A 299 -4.63 -13.79 10.56
N TYR A 300 -3.92 -14.93 10.53
CA TYR A 300 -4.17 -15.95 9.52
C TYR A 300 -5.58 -16.53 9.69
N PRO A 301 -6.44 -16.46 8.66
CA PRO A 301 -7.81 -16.94 8.78
C PRO A 301 -7.86 -18.48 8.88
N LYS A 302 -8.73 -18.98 9.76
CA LYS A 302 -9.02 -20.43 9.83
C LYS A 302 -9.91 -20.87 8.67
N ASP A 303 -10.86 -20.01 8.32
CA ASP A 303 -11.84 -20.16 7.27
C ASP A 303 -12.19 -18.78 6.69
N LEU A 304 -13.13 -18.73 5.78
CA LEU A 304 -13.56 -17.51 5.11
C LEU A 304 -14.75 -16.82 5.78
N LYS A 305 -15.11 -17.19 7.02
CA LYS A 305 -16.28 -16.63 7.72
C LYS A 305 -16.19 -15.13 7.96
N PHE A 306 -14.98 -14.56 8.00
CA PHE A 306 -14.82 -13.10 8.07
C PHE A 306 -15.49 -12.39 6.89
N LEU A 307 -15.60 -13.05 5.72
CA LEU A 307 -16.31 -12.50 4.55
C LEU A 307 -17.81 -12.36 4.79
N ASP A 308 -18.40 -13.13 5.71
CA ASP A 308 -19.82 -13.05 6.05
C ASP A 308 -20.16 -11.75 6.80
N THR A 309 -19.16 -11.00 7.25
CA THR A 309 -19.33 -9.68 7.86
C THR A 309 -19.40 -8.53 6.84
N TYR A 310 -19.20 -8.84 5.56
CA TYR A 310 -19.24 -7.85 4.49
C TYR A 310 -20.51 -7.97 3.67
N ASN A 311 -21.20 -6.85 3.48
CA ASN A 311 -22.42 -6.77 2.66
C ASN A 311 -22.10 -6.89 1.17
N THR A 312 -20.98 -6.30 0.74
CA THR A 312 -20.57 -6.29 -0.66
C THR A 312 -19.09 -6.65 -0.78
N ILE A 313 -18.77 -7.60 -1.67
CA ILE A 313 -17.42 -7.87 -2.10
C ILE A 313 -17.22 -7.16 -3.45
N ILE A 314 -16.19 -6.35 -3.55
CA ILE A 314 -15.82 -5.62 -4.77
C ILE A 314 -14.66 -6.35 -5.42
N ALA A 315 -14.82 -6.74 -6.69
CA ALA A 315 -13.75 -7.28 -7.53
C ALA A 315 -13.17 -6.18 -8.43
N ILE A 316 -11.87 -6.18 -8.63
CA ILE A 316 -11.22 -5.18 -9.48
C ILE A 316 -11.34 -5.48 -10.99
N SER A 317 -11.88 -6.65 -11.37
CA SER A 317 -11.98 -7.11 -12.76
C SER A 317 -12.94 -8.28 -12.86
N GLU A 318 -13.38 -8.63 -14.06
CA GLU A 318 -14.11 -9.86 -14.34
C GLU A 318 -13.27 -11.10 -14.04
N TYR A 319 -11.96 -11.02 -14.32
CA TYR A 319 -11.01 -12.06 -13.97
C TYR A 319 -10.99 -12.32 -12.46
N SER A 320 -10.84 -11.29 -11.65
CA SER A 320 -10.89 -11.42 -10.19
C SER A 320 -12.26 -11.91 -9.71
N GLN A 321 -13.36 -11.43 -10.28
CA GLN A 321 -14.71 -11.88 -9.97
C GLN A 321 -14.92 -13.39 -10.22
N LYS A 322 -14.46 -13.87 -11.39
CA LYS A 322 -14.49 -15.32 -11.75
C LYS A 322 -13.81 -16.17 -10.68
N TRP A 323 -12.63 -15.73 -10.21
CA TRP A 323 -11.85 -16.48 -9.22
C TRP A 323 -12.40 -16.33 -7.80
N ILE A 324 -13.00 -15.20 -7.44
CA ILE A 324 -13.75 -15.02 -6.19
C ILE A 324 -14.90 -16.03 -6.13
N ARG A 325 -15.70 -16.13 -7.20
CA ARG A 325 -16.78 -17.11 -7.30
C ARG A 325 -16.25 -18.54 -7.20
N LYS A 326 -15.13 -18.85 -7.87
CA LYS A 326 -14.55 -20.19 -7.87
C LYS A 326 -13.96 -20.60 -6.52
N PHE A 327 -13.19 -19.72 -5.87
CA PHE A 327 -12.43 -20.05 -4.66
C PHE A 327 -13.20 -19.75 -3.37
N TRP A 328 -13.89 -18.63 -3.31
CA TRP A 328 -14.59 -18.19 -2.10
C TRP A 328 -16.07 -18.55 -2.09
N LYS A 329 -16.63 -18.96 -3.23
CA LYS A 329 -18.07 -19.21 -3.42
C LYS A 329 -18.93 -18.01 -3.02
N LYS A 330 -18.45 -16.81 -3.36
CA LYS A 330 -19.10 -15.53 -3.08
C LYS A 330 -19.36 -14.78 -4.39
N GLU A 331 -20.49 -14.07 -4.44
CA GLU A 331 -20.73 -13.09 -5.49
C GLU A 331 -19.97 -11.78 -5.19
N SER A 332 -19.70 -11.01 -6.24
CA SER A 332 -19.01 -9.72 -6.12
C SER A 332 -19.46 -8.76 -7.19
N THR A 333 -19.34 -7.47 -6.90
CA THR A 333 -19.60 -6.36 -7.83
C THR A 333 -18.28 -5.90 -8.42
N ILE A 334 -18.24 -5.63 -9.71
CA ILE A 334 -17.02 -5.15 -10.36
C ILE A 334 -16.89 -3.64 -10.17
N LEU A 335 -15.69 -3.20 -9.76
CA LEU A 335 -15.27 -1.81 -9.81
C LEU A 335 -13.84 -1.79 -10.34
N PHE A 336 -13.68 -1.43 -11.61
CA PHE A 336 -12.36 -1.38 -12.23
C PHE A 336 -11.46 -0.36 -11.54
N PRO A 337 -10.12 -0.60 -11.47
CA PRO A 337 -9.19 0.38 -10.91
C PRO A 337 -9.26 1.72 -11.64
N PRO A 338 -9.20 2.85 -10.91
CA PRO A 338 -9.20 4.16 -11.52
C PRO A 338 -7.89 4.40 -12.28
N VAL A 339 -7.98 4.83 -13.53
CA VAL A 339 -6.84 5.27 -14.34
C VAL A 339 -7.06 6.72 -14.72
N ASP A 340 -6.09 7.59 -14.42
CA ASP A 340 -6.17 9.01 -14.76
C ASP A 340 -5.80 9.21 -16.24
N THR A 341 -6.66 8.72 -17.12
CA THR A 341 -6.46 8.72 -18.59
C THR A 341 -6.27 10.12 -19.18
N GLU A 342 -6.76 11.14 -18.51
CA GLU A 342 -6.66 12.55 -18.89
C GLU A 342 -5.25 13.12 -18.72
N ASN A 343 -4.42 12.49 -17.90
CA ASN A 343 -3.06 12.94 -17.60
C ASN A 343 -2.04 12.51 -18.66
N PHE A 344 -2.45 11.67 -19.62
CA PHE A 344 -1.59 11.23 -20.71
C PHE A 344 -1.80 12.11 -21.96
N GLN A 345 -0.69 12.40 -22.63
CA GLN A 345 -0.68 13.10 -23.90
C GLN A 345 -0.35 12.12 -25.02
N VAL A 346 -0.86 12.37 -26.21
CA VAL A 346 -0.45 11.65 -27.41
C VAL A 346 0.60 12.49 -28.11
N LEU A 347 1.84 12.02 -28.08
CA LEU A 347 2.98 12.65 -28.78
C LEU A 347 3.29 11.86 -30.07
N PRO A 348 4.06 12.45 -31.01
CA PRO A 348 4.59 11.70 -32.13
C PRO A 348 5.32 10.44 -31.65
N LYS A 349 4.96 9.28 -32.22
CA LYS A 349 5.50 8.01 -31.79
C LYS A 349 6.94 7.85 -32.25
N GLU A 350 7.78 7.43 -31.30
CA GLU A 350 9.17 7.09 -31.52
C GLU A 350 9.30 5.56 -31.68
N LYS A 351 10.44 5.07 -32.18
CA LYS A 351 10.76 3.64 -32.27
C LYS A 351 11.03 3.05 -30.89
N ILE A 352 10.02 3.09 -30.03
CA ILE A 352 10.08 2.61 -28.64
C ILE A 352 9.07 1.49 -28.45
N ILE A 353 9.55 0.38 -27.89
CA ILE A 353 8.73 -0.66 -27.28
C ILE A 353 8.86 -0.50 -25.76
N LEU A 354 7.75 -0.39 -25.07
CA LEU A 354 7.70 -0.15 -23.62
C LEU A 354 7.07 -1.34 -22.90
N SER A 355 7.68 -1.78 -21.81
CA SER A 355 7.04 -2.64 -20.82
C SER A 355 7.17 -2.01 -19.44
N ALA A 356 6.06 -1.82 -18.75
CA ALA A 356 6.01 -1.17 -17.44
C ALA A 356 5.44 -2.11 -16.37
N GLY A 357 6.20 -2.32 -15.28
CA GLY A 357 5.78 -3.14 -14.16
C GLY A 357 6.94 -3.45 -13.20
N ARG A 358 6.61 -3.75 -11.93
CA ARG A 358 7.61 -4.00 -10.89
C ARG A 358 8.53 -5.17 -11.26
N PHE A 359 9.81 -5.04 -10.91
CA PHE A 359 10.82 -6.09 -11.10
C PHE A 359 10.73 -7.11 -9.96
N PHE A 360 9.75 -8.02 -10.08
CA PHE A 360 9.55 -9.13 -9.15
C PHE A 360 9.88 -10.44 -9.84
N PRO A 361 10.85 -11.24 -9.37
CA PRO A 361 11.14 -12.56 -9.91
C PRO A 361 10.10 -13.61 -9.53
N GLU A 362 9.21 -13.32 -8.59
CA GLU A 362 8.27 -14.25 -7.95
C GLU A 362 6.87 -14.23 -8.60
N HIS A 363 5.80 -14.33 -7.78
CA HIS A 363 4.42 -14.60 -8.21
C HIS A 363 3.82 -13.66 -9.25
N HIS A 364 4.17 -12.37 -9.23
CA HIS A 364 3.69 -11.38 -10.21
C HIS A 364 4.79 -10.94 -11.18
N ASN A 365 5.61 -11.90 -11.62
CA ASN A 365 6.66 -11.65 -12.61
C ASN A 365 6.08 -11.08 -13.89
N LYS A 366 6.59 -9.92 -14.31
CA LYS A 366 6.20 -9.25 -15.57
C LYS A 366 6.96 -9.76 -16.78
N LYS A 367 7.78 -10.81 -16.59
CA LYS A 367 8.56 -11.49 -17.64
C LYS A 367 9.55 -10.57 -18.34
N GLN A 368 10.13 -9.59 -17.62
CA GLN A 368 11.07 -8.62 -18.20
C GLN A 368 12.31 -9.31 -18.82
N LEU A 369 12.82 -10.37 -18.20
CA LEU A 369 13.95 -11.14 -18.73
C LEU A 369 13.59 -11.80 -20.05
N GLU A 370 12.42 -12.43 -20.14
CA GLU A 370 11.94 -13.08 -21.35
C GLU A 370 11.61 -12.06 -22.44
N LEU A 371 11.04 -10.91 -22.09
CA LEU A 371 10.81 -9.81 -23.03
C LEU A 371 12.13 -9.29 -23.62
N ALA A 372 13.18 -9.15 -22.79
CA ALA A 372 14.51 -8.77 -23.26
C ALA A 372 15.08 -9.81 -24.22
N LYS A 373 14.98 -11.12 -23.92
CA LYS A 373 15.41 -12.22 -24.81
C LYS A 373 14.69 -12.16 -26.14
N ASN A 374 13.37 -11.99 -26.15
CA ASN A 374 12.58 -11.90 -27.37
C ASN A 374 12.94 -10.67 -28.22
N PHE A 375 13.17 -9.52 -27.58
CA PHE A 375 13.61 -8.33 -28.31
C PHE A 375 14.97 -8.50 -28.97
N ILE A 376 15.93 -9.15 -28.29
CA ILE A 376 17.24 -9.49 -28.84
C ILE A 376 17.10 -10.45 -30.06
N GLU A 377 16.21 -11.43 -29.97
CA GLU A 377 15.92 -12.34 -31.06
C GLU A 377 15.33 -11.60 -32.28
N LEU A 378 14.36 -10.70 -32.07
CA LEU A 378 13.80 -9.85 -33.13
C LEU A 378 14.87 -9.03 -33.84
N LEU A 379 15.77 -8.38 -33.07
CA LEU A 379 16.88 -7.60 -33.61
C LEU A 379 17.81 -8.45 -34.49
N LYS A 380 18.14 -9.67 -34.05
CA LYS A 380 19.04 -10.57 -34.78
C LYS A 380 18.43 -11.13 -36.06
N GLN A 381 17.16 -11.49 -36.00
CA GLN A 381 16.45 -12.11 -37.11
C GLN A 381 15.92 -11.09 -38.13
N ASN A 382 15.64 -9.85 -37.71
CA ASN A 382 15.03 -8.82 -38.54
C ASN A 382 15.70 -7.45 -38.37
N PRO A 383 17.03 -7.36 -38.66
CA PRO A 383 17.80 -6.15 -38.34
C PRO A 383 17.29 -4.91 -39.06
N ASP A 384 16.80 -5.02 -40.30
CA ASP A 384 16.30 -3.88 -41.09
C ASP A 384 14.99 -3.31 -40.50
N ILE A 385 14.03 -4.17 -40.10
CA ILE A 385 12.75 -3.74 -39.54
C ILE A 385 12.97 -3.17 -38.14
N MET A 386 13.82 -3.79 -37.35
CA MET A 386 14.07 -3.39 -35.96
C MET A 386 15.12 -2.28 -35.84
N ALA A 387 15.66 -1.76 -36.94
CA ALA A 387 16.65 -0.69 -36.93
C ALA A 387 16.14 0.56 -36.22
N GLY A 388 16.87 0.96 -35.16
CA GLY A 388 16.56 2.14 -34.36
C GLY A 388 15.49 1.93 -33.25
N PHE A 389 14.90 0.74 -33.15
CA PHE A 389 14.01 0.43 -32.04
C PHE A 389 14.78 0.22 -30.73
N THR A 390 14.20 0.70 -29.63
CA THR A 390 14.71 0.53 -28.27
C THR A 390 13.61 -0.08 -27.38
N LEU A 391 13.96 -1.10 -26.62
CA LEU A 391 13.08 -1.65 -25.59
C LEU A 391 13.34 -0.93 -24.27
N TYR A 392 12.29 -0.41 -23.65
CA TYR A 392 12.33 0.15 -22.29
C TYR A 392 11.62 -0.81 -21.33
N LEU A 393 12.34 -1.25 -20.31
CA LEU A 393 11.82 -2.01 -19.18
C LEU A 393 11.80 -1.07 -17.97
N VAL A 394 10.59 -0.67 -17.53
CA VAL A 394 10.44 0.35 -16.49
C VAL A 394 9.64 -0.20 -15.33
N GLY A 395 10.09 0.06 -14.09
CA GLY A 395 9.30 -0.37 -12.95
C GLY A 395 9.89 -0.09 -11.58
N GLY A 396 9.08 -0.31 -10.56
CA GLY A 396 9.53 -0.26 -9.17
C GLY A 396 10.39 -1.47 -8.80
N VAL A 397 11.36 -1.25 -7.93
CA VAL A 397 12.17 -2.30 -7.32
C VAL A 397 12.20 -2.12 -5.81
N GLU A 398 12.06 -3.21 -5.07
CA GLU A 398 12.28 -3.23 -3.63
C GLU A 398 13.76 -3.56 -3.36
N ASN A 399 14.29 -3.01 -2.27
CA ASN A 399 15.67 -3.30 -1.84
C ASN A 399 15.76 -4.69 -1.16
N LYS A 400 15.43 -5.73 -1.94
CA LYS A 400 15.57 -7.14 -1.59
C LYS A 400 16.62 -7.76 -2.51
N LYS A 401 17.42 -8.65 -1.96
CA LYS A 401 18.51 -9.29 -2.71
C LYS A 401 17.98 -9.96 -3.98
N GLU A 402 16.90 -10.70 -3.88
CA GLU A 402 16.28 -11.45 -4.98
C GLU A 402 15.85 -10.53 -6.14
N HIS A 403 15.33 -9.34 -5.81
CA HIS A 403 14.90 -8.34 -6.83
C HIS A 403 16.11 -7.69 -7.50
N LEU A 404 17.16 -7.39 -6.72
CA LEU A 404 18.40 -6.82 -7.25
C LEU A 404 19.17 -7.82 -8.12
N ASP A 405 19.22 -9.09 -7.70
CA ASP A 405 19.82 -10.18 -8.48
C ASP A 405 19.09 -10.37 -9.81
N TYR A 406 17.75 -10.27 -9.83
CA TYR A 406 16.95 -10.35 -11.05
C TYR A 406 17.23 -9.20 -12.03
N ILE A 407 17.34 -7.97 -11.53
CA ILE A 407 17.72 -6.82 -12.37
C ILE A 407 19.11 -7.04 -12.95
N LYS A 408 20.06 -7.47 -12.13
CA LYS A 408 21.43 -7.73 -12.56
C LYS A 408 21.50 -8.81 -13.66
N GLU A 409 20.70 -9.86 -13.55
CA GLU A 409 20.60 -10.89 -14.61
C GLU A 409 20.16 -10.28 -15.94
N ILE A 410 19.17 -9.35 -15.90
CA ILE A 410 18.72 -8.67 -17.12
C ILE A 410 19.81 -7.71 -17.62
N GLU A 411 20.45 -6.92 -16.75
CA GLU A 411 21.53 -6.00 -17.11
C GLU A 411 22.71 -6.72 -17.79
N ASP A 412 23.09 -7.90 -17.26
CA ASP A 412 24.16 -8.72 -17.84
C ASP A 412 23.80 -9.23 -19.25
N LEU A 413 22.52 -9.54 -19.49
CA LEU A 413 22.02 -10.00 -20.80
C LEU A 413 22.01 -8.87 -21.84
N ILE A 414 21.68 -7.64 -21.46
CA ILE A 414 21.35 -6.56 -22.41
C ILE A 414 22.52 -5.64 -22.78
N ARG A 415 23.73 -5.87 -22.29
CA ARG A 415 24.88 -4.94 -22.37
C ARG A 415 25.14 -4.38 -23.78
N ASP A 416 24.96 -5.22 -24.81
CA ASP A 416 25.29 -4.87 -26.19
C ASP A 416 24.05 -4.60 -27.05
N TYR A 417 22.88 -4.42 -26.41
CA TYR A 417 21.59 -4.28 -27.09
C TYR A 417 20.89 -2.95 -26.73
N PRO A 418 20.08 -2.39 -27.62
CA PRO A 418 19.31 -1.17 -27.37
C PRO A 418 18.13 -1.46 -26.43
N ILE A 419 18.44 -1.89 -25.20
CA ILE A 419 17.47 -2.15 -24.13
C ILE A 419 17.84 -1.29 -22.93
N LYS A 420 16.87 -0.63 -22.32
CA LYS A 420 17.08 0.25 -21.17
C LYS A 420 16.23 -0.22 -20.01
N ILE A 421 16.87 -0.41 -18.85
CA ILE A 421 16.21 -0.65 -17.57
C ILE A 421 16.14 0.68 -16.81
N ILE A 422 14.95 1.05 -16.34
CA ILE A 422 14.79 2.26 -15.53
C ILE A 422 13.95 1.90 -14.29
N THR A 423 14.59 1.99 -13.14
CA THR A 423 13.96 1.68 -11.85
C THR A 423 13.45 2.94 -11.17
N ASN A 424 12.29 2.85 -10.51
CA ASN A 424 11.71 3.92 -9.68
C ASN A 424 11.62 5.29 -10.40
N MET A 425 11.26 5.28 -11.69
CA MET A 425 11.10 6.49 -12.49
C MET A 425 9.99 7.38 -11.90
N GLN A 426 10.21 8.70 -11.95
CA GLN A 426 9.17 9.68 -11.59
C GLN A 426 7.99 9.59 -12.56
N TRP A 427 6.79 9.83 -12.05
CA TRP A 427 5.56 9.62 -12.82
C TRP A 427 5.51 10.45 -14.11
N GLU A 428 5.92 11.72 -14.07
CA GLU A 428 5.90 12.61 -15.23
C GLU A 428 6.77 12.10 -16.38
N LYS A 429 7.95 11.57 -16.05
CA LYS A 429 8.87 10.98 -17.04
C LYS A 429 8.34 9.65 -17.58
N LEU A 430 7.66 8.87 -16.75
CA LEU A 430 7.00 7.63 -17.17
C LEU A 430 5.84 7.94 -18.11
N ALA A 431 5.01 8.94 -17.80
CA ALA A 431 3.91 9.39 -18.65
C ALA A 431 4.41 9.91 -20.02
N GLU A 432 5.52 10.66 -20.03
CA GLU A 432 6.16 11.10 -21.28
C GLU A 432 6.65 9.89 -22.10
N LEU A 433 7.25 8.88 -21.45
CA LEU A 433 7.72 7.69 -22.12
C LEU A 433 6.57 6.87 -22.73
N PHE A 434 5.45 6.71 -22.02
CA PHE A 434 4.21 6.14 -22.57
C PHE A 434 3.74 6.95 -23.80
N SER A 435 3.74 8.28 -23.70
CA SER A 435 3.28 9.15 -24.76
C SER A 435 4.07 9.00 -26.06
N LYS A 436 5.37 8.69 -25.97
CA LYS A 436 6.29 8.51 -27.10
C LYS A 436 6.37 7.07 -27.61
N ALA A 437 6.07 6.07 -26.77
CA ALA A 437 6.19 4.68 -27.15
C ALA A 437 5.17 4.29 -28.25
N LEU A 438 5.64 3.54 -29.25
CA LEU A 438 4.79 3.01 -30.31
C LEU A 438 4.03 1.79 -29.84
N ILE A 439 4.73 0.86 -29.21
CA ILE A 439 4.18 -0.44 -28.79
C ILE A 439 4.33 -0.56 -27.26
N PHE A 440 3.31 -1.15 -26.64
CA PHE A 440 3.36 -1.55 -25.23
C PHE A 440 3.30 -3.08 -25.13
N TRP A 441 4.28 -3.69 -24.47
CA TRP A 441 4.35 -5.13 -24.24
C TRP A 441 3.96 -5.50 -22.82
N HIS A 442 3.11 -6.53 -22.69
CA HIS A 442 2.79 -7.11 -21.40
C HIS A 442 2.64 -8.62 -21.48
N ALA A 443 3.44 -9.38 -20.70
CA ALA A 443 3.53 -10.83 -20.75
C ALA A 443 3.37 -11.55 -19.39
N SER A 444 2.78 -10.88 -18.38
CA SER A 444 2.59 -11.49 -17.05
C SER A 444 1.75 -12.76 -17.15
N GLY A 445 2.26 -13.88 -16.63
CA GLY A 445 1.61 -15.19 -16.73
C GLY A 445 1.99 -16.00 -17.97
N MET A 446 2.83 -15.48 -18.87
CA MET A 446 3.28 -16.24 -20.01
C MET A 446 4.06 -17.51 -19.59
N GLY A 447 3.68 -18.67 -20.15
CA GLY A 447 4.23 -19.97 -19.79
C GLY A 447 3.63 -20.60 -18.53
N GLU A 448 2.69 -19.94 -17.86
CA GLU A 448 2.03 -20.44 -16.65
C GLU A 448 0.67 -21.11 -16.99
N ASP A 449 0.26 -22.06 -16.15
CA ASP A 449 -1.07 -22.68 -16.21
C ASP A 449 -2.06 -21.85 -15.39
N GLU A 450 -2.97 -21.15 -16.06
CA GLU A 450 -3.98 -20.28 -15.42
C GLU A 450 -4.93 -21.05 -14.48
N ASN A 451 -5.20 -22.31 -14.74
CA ASN A 451 -6.08 -23.11 -13.88
C ASN A 451 -5.42 -23.50 -12.55
N ARG A 452 -4.09 -23.66 -12.56
CA ARG A 452 -3.29 -24.03 -11.38
C ARG A 452 -2.74 -22.82 -10.64
N HIS A 453 -2.36 -21.79 -11.37
CA HIS A 453 -1.67 -20.60 -10.87
C HIS A 453 -2.28 -19.30 -11.37
N PRO A 454 -3.61 -19.08 -11.15
CA PRO A 454 -4.28 -17.88 -11.62
C PRO A 454 -3.74 -16.59 -11.00
N GLU A 455 -3.13 -16.68 -9.81
CA GLU A 455 -2.50 -15.56 -9.10
C GLU A 455 -1.26 -15.00 -9.81
N LYS A 456 -0.70 -15.73 -10.78
CA LYS A 456 0.49 -15.31 -11.54
C LYS A 456 0.17 -14.43 -12.74
N PHE A 457 -1.11 -14.33 -13.09
CA PHE A 457 -1.55 -13.51 -14.23
C PHE A 457 -1.83 -12.07 -13.81
N GLU A 458 -1.92 -11.17 -14.79
CA GLU A 458 -2.39 -9.82 -14.52
C GLU A 458 -3.85 -9.84 -14.09
N HIS A 459 -4.15 -9.25 -12.94
CA HIS A 459 -5.51 -9.28 -12.42
C HIS A 459 -6.42 -8.22 -13.06
N PHE A 460 -5.85 -7.14 -13.58
CA PHE A 460 -6.52 -6.13 -14.40
C PHE A 460 -5.59 -5.65 -15.51
N GLY A 461 -4.63 -4.75 -15.22
CA GLY A 461 -3.69 -4.21 -16.20
C GLY A 461 -3.73 -2.69 -16.29
N ILE A 462 -3.55 -1.98 -15.17
CA ILE A 462 -3.52 -0.52 -15.12
C ILE A 462 -2.54 0.04 -16.17
N THR A 463 -1.33 -0.52 -16.27
CA THR A 463 -0.30 -0.06 -17.21
C THR A 463 -0.69 -0.27 -18.69
N THR A 464 -1.54 -1.26 -18.97
CA THR A 464 -2.12 -1.44 -20.31
C THR A 464 -3.08 -0.32 -20.65
N VAL A 465 -3.95 0.07 -19.69
CA VAL A 465 -4.86 1.21 -19.88
C VAL A 465 -4.09 2.53 -20.00
N GLU A 466 -3.01 2.71 -19.23
CA GLU A 466 -2.12 3.88 -19.33
C GLU A 466 -1.46 3.97 -20.72
N ALA A 467 -1.00 2.83 -21.25
CA ALA A 467 -0.46 2.74 -22.61
C ALA A 467 -1.52 3.10 -23.66
N MET A 468 -2.74 2.58 -23.54
CA MET A 468 -3.87 2.92 -24.40
C MET A 468 -4.18 4.40 -24.35
N ALA A 469 -4.25 5.00 -23.16
CA ALA A 469 -4.51 6.42 -22.96
C ALA A 469 -3.43 7.33 -23.56
N SER A 470 -2.25 6.79 -23.78
CA SER A 470 -1.11 7.46 -24.41
C SER A 470 -1.05 7.21 -25.94
N GLY A 471 -1.98 6.44 -26.50
CA GLY A 471 -1.98 6.06 -27.92
C GLY A 471 -0.89 5.04 -28.27
N CYS A 472 -0.34 4.29 -27.32
CA CYS A 472 0.47 3.10 -27.63
C CYS A 472 -0.43 2.02 -28.24
N ILE A 473 0.17 1.14 -29.04
CA ILE A 473 -0.47 -0.08 -29.53
C ILE A 473 -0.17 -1.20 -28.51
N PRO A 474 -1.13 -1.68 -27.73
CA PRO A 474 -0.91 -2.78 -26.81
C PRO A 474 -0.71 -4.10 -27.56
N VAL A 475 0.31 -4.85 -27.21
CA VAL A 475 0.55 -6.25 -27.59
C VAL A 475 0.72 -7.02 -26.29
N VAL A 476 -0.34 -7.68 -25.84
CA VAL A 476 -0.45 -8.23 -24.49
C VAL A 476 -0.90 -9.70 -24.51
N ILE A 477 -0.61 -10.43 -23.45
CA ILE A 477 -0.99 -11.85 -23.36
C ILE A 477 -2.52 -12.03 -23.39
N ASN A 478 -3.01 -13.05 -24.11
CA ASN A 478 -4.44 -13.43 -24.17
C ASN A 478 -4.89 -14.19 -22.93
N LYS A 479 -4.66 -13.63 -21.72
CA LYS A 479 -5.03 -14.23 -20.43
C LYS A 479 -5.14 -13.18 -19.34
N GLY A 480 -5.74 -13.59 -18.21
CA GLY A 480 -5.91 -12.71 -17.05
C GLY A 480 -6.84 -11.54 -17.35
N GLY A 481 -6.66 -10.42 -16.67
CA GLY A 481 -7.44 -9.20 -16.87
C GLY A 481 -7.14 -8.46 -18.19
N GLN A 482 -6.15 -8.89 -18.96
CA GLN A 482 -5.83 -8.25 -20.25
C GLN A 482 -6.95 -8.43 -21.27
N VAL A 483 -7.65 -9.57 -21.24
CA VAL A 483 -8.75 -9.89 -22.18
C VAL A 483 -10.00 -9.03 -21.96
N GLU A 484 -10.11 -8.36 -20.82
CA GLU A 484 -11.21 -7.43 -20.51
C GLU A 484 -10.94 -6.03 -21.06
N ILE A 485 -9.67 -5.69 -21.27
CA ILE A 485 -9.21 -4.38 -21.71
C ILE A 485 -9.03 -4.36 -23.23
N ILE A 486 -8.44 -5.43 -23.78
CA ILE A 486 -8.07 -5.52 -25.18
C ILE A 486 -9.06 -6.38 -25.97
N GLN A 487 -9.68 -5.77 -26.96
CA GLN A 487 -10.39 -6.43 -28.05
C GLN A 487 -9.41 -6.61 -29.20
N ASP A 488 -9.03 -7.88 -29.44
CA ASP A 488 -8.01 -8.25 -30.41
C ASP A 488 -8.27 -7.68 -31.82
N GLY A 489 -7.25 -7.06 -32.41
CA GLY A 489 -7.32 -6.42 -33.72
C GLY A 489 -8.14 -5.12 -33.79
N TYR A 490 -8.75 -4.67 -32.69
CA TYR A 490 -9.53 -3.44 -32.63
C TYR A 490 -8.81 -2.32 -31.86
N ASN A 491 -8.45 -2.54 -30.60
CA ASN A 491 -7.79 -1.55 -29.74
C ASN A 491 -6.43 -2.02 -29.21
N GLY A 492 -5.90 -3.10 -29.79
CA GLY A 492 -4.64 -3.74 -29.42
C GLY A 492 -4.60 -5.16 -29.96
N PHE A 493 -3.61 -5.91 -29.53
CA PHE A 493 -3.42 -7.29 -29.95
C PHE A 493 -3.22 -8.21 -28.76
N LEU A 494 -3.83 -9.40 -28.83
CA LEU A 494 -3.69 -10.47 -27.87
C LEU A 494 -2.79 -11.57 -28.46
N PHE A 495 -1.85 -12.11 -27.67
CA PHE A 495 -0.97 -13.19 -28.09
C PHE A 495 -1.00 -14.37 -27.10
N GLU A 496 -0.73 -15.57 -27.61
CA GLU A 496 -0.68 -16.82 -26.83
C GLU A 496 0.72 -17.43 -26.76
N SER A 497 1.62 -16.99 -27.67
CA SER A 497 3.00 -17.46 -27.70
C SER A 497 3.98 -16.33 -28.01
N TRP A 498 5.26 -16.53 -27.70
CA TRP A 498 6.32 -15.58 -28.02
C TRP A 498 6.44 -15.32 -29.51
N GLU A 499 6.27 -16.37 -30.34
CA GLU A 499 6.31 -16.29 -31.80
C GLU A 499 5.19 -15.38 -32.32
N GLN A 500 3.98 -15.50 -31.75
CA GLN A 500 2.85 -14.65 -32.11
C GLN A 500 3.11 -13.19 -31.71
N MET A 501 3.61 -12.95 -30.48
CA MET A 501 4.00 -11.60 -30.03
C MET A 501 5.04 -10.98 -30.97
N ASN A 502 6.07 -11.76 -31.35
CA ASN A 502 7.13 -11.32 -32.23
C ASN A 502 6.60 -11.00 -33.64
N ALA A 503 5.75 -11.85 -34.20
CA ALA A 503 5.13 -11.63 -35.52
C ALA A 503 4.26 -10.37 -35.56
N LEU A 504 3.44 -10.11 -34.50
CA LEU A 504 2.64 -8.91 -34.36
C LEU A 504 3.54 -7.66 -34.27
N THR A 505 4.58 -7.73 -33.44
CA THR A 505 5.54 -6.63 -33.28
C THR A 505 6.22 -6.27 -34.60
N LEU A 506 6.70 -7.25 -35.36
CA LEU A 506 7.34 -7.01 -36.65
C LEU A 506 6.41 -6.36 -37.68
N LYS A 507 5.12 -6.79 -37.71
CA LYS A 507 4.13 -6.17 -38.60
C LYS A 507 3.93 -4.69 -38.26
N ILE A 508 3.81 -4.36 -36.98
CA ILE A 508 3.63 -2.97 -36.52
C ILE A 508 4.91 -2.16 -36.79
N CYS A 509 6.09 -2.70 -36.47
CA CYS A 509 7.37 -2.02 -36.69
C CYS A 509 7.67 -1.75 -38.18
N ALA A 510 7.26 -2.65 -39.08
CA ALA A 510 7.47 -2.51 -40.50
C ALA A 510 6.59 -1.42 -41.13
N LYS A 511 5.36 -1.23 -40.65
CA LYS A 511 4.37 -0.27 -41.19
C LYS A 511 3.55 0.32 -40.08
N PRO A 512 4.11 1.22 -39.25
CA PRO A 512 3.39 1.79 -38.10
C PRO A 512 2.09 2.50 -38.46
N ASP A 513 2.07 3.19 -39.60
CA ASP A 513 0.92 3.98 -40.05
C ASP A 513 -0.32 3.12 -40.35
N ASP A 514 -0.15 1.86 -40.76
CA ASP A 514 -1.25 0.91 -40.99
C ASP A 514 -2.03 0.63 -39.70
N TYR A 515 -1.44 0.90 -38.53
CA TYR A 515 -2.01 0.65 -37.21
C TYR A 515 -2.49 1.91 -36.49
N ALA A 516 -2.54 3.07 -37.16
CA ALA A 516 -3.02 4.33 -36.56
C ALA A 516 -4.44 4.19 -36.02
N ASN A 517 -5.32 3.44 -36.70
CA ASN A 517 -6.69 3.19 -36.22
C ASN A 517 -6.71 2.37 -34.91
N ILE A 518 -5.82 1.40 -34.76
CA ILE A 518 -5.70 0.60 -33.51
C ILE A 518 -5.31 1.52 -32.36
N SER A 519 -4.31 2.38 -32.57
CA SER A 519 -3.88 3.39 -31.59
C SER A 519 -5.04 4.32 -31.18
N GLN A 520 -5.81 4.81 -32.17
CA GLN A 520 -6.95 5.70 -31.90
C GLN A 520 -8.08 4.97 -31.16
N ASN A 521 -8.35 3.72 -31.51
CA ASN A 521 -9.32 2.88 -30.82
C ASN A 521 -8.87 2.57 -29.38
N ALA A 522 -7.57 2.33 -29.17
CA ALA A 522 -6.99 2.15 -27.84
C ALA A 522 -7.24 3.40 -26.97
N LEU A 523 -6.91 4.58 -27.49
CA LEU A 523 -7.13 5.85 -26.82
C LEU A 523 -8.61 6.06 -26.44
N THR A 524 -9.51 5.74 -27.35
CA THR A 524 -10.96 5.86 -27.11
C THR A 524 -11.43 4.86 -26.05
N SER A 525 -11.00 3.61 -26.15
CA SER A 525 -11.40 2.54 -25.23
C SER A 525 -10.85 2.75 -23.82
N SER A 526 -9.69 3.39 -23.67
CA SER A 526 -9.09 3.66 -22.33
C SER A 526 -10.03 4.50 -21.44
N LYS A 527 -10.86 5.35 -22.04
CA LYS A 527 -11.81 6.21 -21.32
C LYS A 527 -12.86 5.42 -20.51
N ASN A 528 -13.12 4.17 -20.88
CA ASN A 528 -14.01 3.28 -20.13
C ASN A 528 -13.48 2.96 -18.72
N PHE A 529 -12.19 3.17 -18.49
CA PHE A 529 -11.49 2.92 -17.22
C PHE A 529 -11.04 4.22 -16.54
N SER A 530 -11.56 5.36 -16.99
CA SER A 530 -11.20 6.68 -16.47
C SER A 530 -11.64 6.86 -15.01
N SER A 531 -10.97 7.78 -14.31
CA SER A 531 -11.32 8.20 -12.96
C SER A 531 -12.76 8.71 -12.85
N ASP A 532 -13.34 9.28 -13.91
CA ASP A 532 -14.75 9.70 -13.94
C ASP A 532 -15.74 8.54 -13.97
N ILE A 533 -15.45 7.48 -14.74
CA ILE A 533 -16.26 6.26 -14.74
C ILE A 533 -16.16 5.57 -13.38
N PHE A 534 -14.96 5.46 -12.86
CA PHE A 534 -14.74 4.93 -11.50
C PHE A 534 -15.55 5.70 -10.44
N ARG A 535 -15.53 7.05 -10.49
CA ARG A 535 -16.31 7.91 -9.58
C ARG A 535 -17.80 7.58 -9.62
N LYS A 536 -18.38 7.48 -10.83
CA LYS A 536 -19.81 7.18 -11.02
C LYS A 536 -20.17 5.81 -10.43
N GLN A 537 -19.37 4.80 -10.74
CA GLN A 537 -19.58 3.43 -10.25
C GLN A 537 -19.40 3.35 -8.72
N LEU A 538 -18.34 3.96 -8.17
CA LEU A 538 -18.11 3.98 -6.72
C LEU A 538 -19.27 4.62 -5.97
N ILE A 539 -19.74 5.80 -6.42
CA ILE A 539 -20.86 6.49 -5.79
C ILE A 539 -22.15 5.66 -5.90
N SER A 540 -22.38 4.96 -7.02
CA SER A 540 -23.50 4.03 -7.15
C SER A 540 -23.43 2.92 -6.10
N ILE A 541 -22.28 2.24 -5.99
CA ILE A 541 -22.07 1.18 -4.99
C ILE A 541 -22.27 1.71 -3.56
N ILE A 542 -21.80 2.91 -3.25
CA ILE A 542 -21.94 3.52 -1.92
C ILE A 542 -23.39 3.89 -1.60
N LYS A 543 -24.20 4.27 -2.61
CA LYS A 543 -25.60 4.67 -2.44
C LYS A 543 -26.60 3.50 -2.50
N GLU A 544 -26.21 2.34 -3.01
CA GLU A 544 -27.07 1.17 -3.00
C GLU A 544 -27.45 0.81 -1.55
N GLU A 545 -28.73 0.96 -1.20
CA GLU A 545 -29.31 0.41 0.02
C GLU A 545 -29.54 -1.08 -0.19
N ASN A 546 -28.98 -1.93 0.66
CA ASN A 546 -29.26 -3.37 0.66
C ASN A 546 -30.54 -3.67 1.41
#